data_6ccec7f7a5799b6ae1add65827626565
#
_entry.id   6ccec7f7a5799b6ae1add65827626565
#
_cell.length_a   1.000
_cell.length_b   1.000
_cell.length_c   1.000
_cell.angle_alpha   90.00
_cell.angle_beta   90.00
_cell.angle_gamma   90.00
#
_symmetry.space_group_name_H-M   'P 1'
#
loop_
_entity.id
_entity.type
_entity.pdbx_description
1 polymer ?
#
loop_
_entity_poly.entity_id
_entity_poly.type
_entity_poly.pdbx_seq_one_letter_code
_entity_poly.pdbx_strand_id
1 'polypeptide(L)'
;MNTERTNERFDLGEGIARQELNVIFVIDNSGSMQGEKIGAVNNAIRDVMSIMPEIQEDTADAVIKTSALKFSDNAEWIYSEPKEVGDFKWSDLSADGGTNLLGAYDALSVWLSKKSNGGQMPDIGGVA
;
A
#
# COMPACT_ATOMS: atom_id res chain seq x y z
N MET A 1 -17.57 4.33 -29.05
CA MET A 1 -17.00 4.07 -28.50
C MET A 1 -16.56 4.28 -28.14
N ASN A 2 -16.70 4.70 -28.33
CA ASN A 2 -16.10 4.75 -27.68
C ASN A 2 -15.60 5.12 -27.58
N THR A 3 -15.90 5.47 -27.77
CA THR A 3 -15.34 5.59 -27.35
C THR A 3 -14.93 6.09 -27.06
N GLU A 4 -15.05 6.53 -27.02
CA GLU A 4 -14.53 6.66 -26.38
C GLU A 4 -14.06 7.03 -25.96
N ARG A 5 -14.19 7.54 -26.17
CA ARG A 5 -13.66 7.64 -25.45
C ARG A 5 -13.10 7.64 -25.24
N THR A 6 -13.29 8.00 -25.45
CA THR A 6 -12.64 7.77 -24.91
C THR A 6 -12.13 7.89 -24.67
N ASN A 7 -12.17 8.17 -24.85
CA ASN A 7 -11.57 7.93 -24.36
C ASN A 7 -10.99 7.94 -24.38
N GLU A 8 -11.01 8.14 -24.56
CA GLU A 8 -10.38 7.84 -24.24
C GLU A 8 -9.69 7.72 -24.17
N ARG A 9 -9.60 7.95 -24.49
CA ARG A 9 -8.85 7.56 -24.10
C ARG A 9 -8.35 6.85 -24.40
N PHE A 10 -8.49 6.63 -24.43
CA PHE A 10 -7.88 5.73 -24.27
C PHE A 10 -7.60 5.02 -24.47
N ASP A 11 -7.76 4.80 -24.82
CA ASP A 11 -7.39 3.77 -24.80
C ASP A 11 -7.00 3.43 -25.26
N LEU A 12 -7.08 3.43 -25.65
CA LEU A 12 -6.66 2.81 -25.78
C LEU A 12 -6.35 2.19 -25.89
N GLY A 13 -6.55 1.98 -25.81
CA GLY A 13 -6.23 1.09 -25.48
C GLY A 13 -5.96 0.90 -25.37
N GLU A 14 -6.30 0.33 -25.57
CA GLU A 14 -5.76 0.11 -25.03
C GLU A 14 -5.13 0.64 -24.56
N GLY A 15 -5.24 0.19 -24.79
CA GLY A 15 -4.06 0.42 -24.08
C GLY A 15 -3.95 1.55 -23.10
N ILE A 16 -5.01 1.98 -22.57
CA ILE A 16 -4.98 3.00 -21.53
C ILE A 16 -4.62 2.35 -20.21
N ALA A 17 -3.50 2.75 -19.62
CA ALA A 17 -3.10 2.26 -18.32
C ALA A 17 -4.03 2.84 -17.25
N ARG A 18 -4.49 2.00 -16.34
CA ARG A 18 -5.29 2.45 -15.20
C ARG A 18 -4.37 3.13 -14.18
N GLN A 19 -4.89 4.11 -13.48
CA GLN A 19 -4.17 4.76 -12.40
C GLN A 19 -3.99 3.77 -11.25
N GLU A 20 -2.89 3.91 -10.54
CA GLU A 20 -2.68 3.15 -9.31
C GLU A 20 -2.95 4.05 -8.11
N LEU A 21 -3.75 3.54 -7.19
CA LEU A 21 -3.99 4.19 -5.92
C LEU A 21 -3.33 3.34 -4.86
N ASN A 22 -2.30 3.87 -4.23
CA ASN A 22 -1.52 3.11 -3.27
C ASN A 22 -1.95 3.44 -1.85
N VAL A 23 -2.31 2.42 -1.09
CA VAL A 23 -2.62 2.52 0.33
C VAL A 23 -1.46 1.89 1.08
N ILE A 24 -0.81 2.65 1.92
CA ILE A 24 0.36 2.18 2.66
C ILE A 24 0.08 2.28 4.16
N PHE A 25 0.07 1.13 4.81
CA PHE A 25 -0.02 1.10 6.27
C PHE A 25 1.40 1.19 6.84
N VAL A 26 1.62 2.13 7.73
CA VAL A 26 2.90 2.27 8.43
C VAL A 26 2.62 2.03 9.90
N ILE A 27 3.16 0.95 10.44
CA ILE A 27 2.70 0.41 11.71
C ILE A 27 3.84 0.29 12.70
N ASP A 28 3.68 0.96 13.85
CA ASP A 28 4.57 0.78 14.99
C ASP A 28 4.17 -0.50 15.72
N ASN A 29 5.02 -1.52 15.67
CA ASN A 29 4.80 -2.74 16.43
C ASN A 29 5.90 -2.95 17.49
N SER A 30 6.41 -1.84 18.03
CA SER A 30 7.38 -1.88 19.14
C SER A 30 6.72 -2.35 20.43
N GLY A 31 7.55 -2.63 21.45
CA GLY A 31 7.07 -3.15 22.72
C GLY A 31 6.05 -2.25 23.41
N SER A 32 6.14 -0.93 23.21
CA SER A 32 5.17 0.00 23.79
C SER A 32 3.76 -0.17 23.22
N MET A 33 3.61 -0.92 22.12
CA MET A 33 2.32 -1.18 21.51
C MET A 33 1.67 -2.46 22.02
N GLN A 34 2.30 -3.18 22.95
CA GLN A 34 1.74 -4.44 23.47
C GLN A 34 0.35 -4.23 24.07
N GLY A 35 -0.45 -5.30 23.99
CA GLY A 35 -1.78 -5.32 24.56
C GLY A 35 -2.81 -4.63 23.69
N GLU A 36 -3.56 -3.70 24.28
CA GLU A 36 -4.70 -3.09 23.61
C GLU A 36 -4.31 -2.26 22.38
N LYS A 37 -3.12 -1.65 22.40
CA LYS A 37 -2.71 -0.79 21.29
C LYS A 37 -2.50 -1.59 20.01
N ILE A 38 -1.72 -2.66 20.08
CA ILE A 38 -1.50 -3.47 18.88
C ILE A 38 -2.78 -4.21 18.46
N GLY A 39 -3.60 -4.59 19.45
CA GLY A 39 -4.90 -5.19 19.18
C GLY A 39 -5.80 -4.25 18.39
N ALA A 40 -5.84 -2.98 18.79
CA ALA A 40 -6.64 -1.97 18.11
C ALA A 40 -6.14 -1.73 16.68
N VAL A 41 -4.82 -1.72 16.48
CA VAL A 41 -4.23 -1.58 15.15
C VAL A 41 -4.62 -2.75 14.26
N ASN A 42 -4.47 -3.97 14.76
CA ASN A 42 -4.84 -5.17 14.00
C ASN A 42 -6.31 -5.14 13.62
N ASN A 43 -7.18 -4.76 14.54
CA ASN A 43 -8.61 -4.66 14.26
C ASN A 43 -8.91 -3.61 13.20
N ALA A 44 -8.26 -2.44 13.30
CA ALA A 44 -8.47 -1.34 12.34
C ALA A 44 -8.07 -1.77 10.93
N ILE A 45 -6.94 -2.47 10.79
CA ILE A 45 -6.49 -2.91 9.48
C ILE A 45 -7.43 -3.97 8.92
N ARG A 46 -7.88 -4.92 9.76
CA ARG A 46 -8.87 -5.92 9.32
C ARG A 46 -10.15 -5.25 8.84
N ASP A 47 -10.60 -4.22 9.54
CA ASP A 47 -11.81 -3.49 9.15
C ASP A 47 -11.62 -2.81 7.80
N VAL A 48 -10.49 -2.14 7.60
CA VAL A 48 -10.19 -1.49 6.32
C VAL A 48 -10.16 -2.53 5.21
N MET A 49 -9.46 -3.65 5.43
CA MET A 49 -9.34 -4.69 4.41
C MET A 49 -10.68 -5.35 4.09
N SER A 50 -11.62 -5.34 5.02
CA SER A 50 -12.94 -5.93 4.78
C SER A 50 -13.77 -5.09 3.82
N ILE A 51 -13.51 -3.78 3.71
CA ILE A 51 -14.25 -2.89 2.82
C ILE A 51 -13.51 -2.60 1.51
N MET A 52 -12.24 -2.93 1.44
CA MET A 52 -11.42 -2.63 0.25
C MET A 52 -11.94 -3.27 -1.04
N PRO A 53 -12.42 -4.52 -1.03
CA PRO A 53 -12.96 -5.10 -2.27
C PRO A 53 -14.13 -4.30 -2.85
N GLU A 54 -14.99 -3.76 -1.98
CA GLU A 54 -16.11 -2.94 -2.40
C GLU A 54 -15.63 -1.61 -2.99
N ILE A 55 -14.63 -1.01 -2.35
CA ILE A 55 -14.05 0.24 -2.84
C ILE A 55 -13.40 0.01 -4.20
N GLN A 56 -12.69 -1.09 -4.37
CA GLN A 56 -12.09 -1.43 -5.65
C GLN A 56 -13.13 -1.61 -6.74
N GLU A 57 -14.23 -2.26 -6.41
CA GLU A 57 -15.34 -2.49 -7.33
C GLU A 57 -15.94 -1.17 -7.79
N ASP A 58 -16.09 -0.22 -6.87
CA ASP A 58 -16.67 1.08 -7.16
C ASP A 58 -15.69 2.03 -7.86
N THR A 59 -14.41 1.66 -7.94
CA THR A 59 -13.36 2.50 -8.52
C THR A 59 -12.77 1.81 -9.74
N ALA A 60 -13.56 1.76 -10.82
CA ALA A 60 -13.22 0.95 -11.98
C ALA A 60 -12.03 1.47 -12.77
N ASP A 61 -11.73 2.76 -12.70
CA ASP A 61 -10.67 3.37 -13.48
C ASP A 61 -9.34 3.48 -12.72
N ALA A 62 -9.25 2.84 -11.56
CA ALA A 62 -8.01 2.79 -10.80
C ALA A 62 -7.82 1.41 -10.20
N VAL A 63 -6.57 1.00 -10.06
CA VAL A 63 -6.20 -0.22 -9.35
C VAL A 63 -5.71 0.17 -7.98
N ILE A 64 -6.33 -0.36 -6.93
CA ILE A 64 -5.91 -0.11 -5.56
C ILE A 64 -4.88 -1.15 -5.18
N LYS A 65 -3.71 -0.70 -4.76
CA LYS A 65 -2.64 -1.55 -4.28
C LYS A 65 -2.34 -1.23 -2.82
N THR A 66 -2.04 -2.25 -2.07
CA THR A 66 -1.84 -2.12 -0.62
C THR A 66 -0.45 -2.61 -0.24
N SER A 67 0.18 -1.86 0.63
CA SER A 67 1.47 -2.23 1.22
C SER A 67 1.40 -1.99 2.72
N ALA A 68 2.22 -2.70 3.46
CA ALA A 68 2.28 -2.51 4.90
C ALA A 68 3.73 -2.60 5.37
N LEU A 69 4.14 -1.58 6.09
CA LEU A 69 5.46 -1.48 6.69
C LEU A 69 5.30 -1.54 8.20
N LYS A 70 5.94 -2.49 8.84
CA LYS A 70 5.97 -2.57 10.30
C LYS A 70 7.36 -2.18 10.79
N PHE A 71 7.43 -1.55 11.94
CA PHE A 71 8.73 -1.21 12.50
C PHE A 71 8.75 -1.38 14.02
N SER A 72 9.85 -1.93 14.48
CA SER A 72 10.22 -2.06 15.88
C SER A 72 11.72 -1.78 15.94
N ASP A 73 12.56 -2.78 16.21
CA ASP A 73 14.02 -2.61 16.11
C ASP A 73 14.43 -2.31 14.67
N ASN A 74 13.72 -2.90 13.72
CA ASN A 74 13.95 -2.72 12.28
C ASN A 74 12.65 -2.44 11.57
N ALA A 75 12.74 -1.84 10.40
CA ALA A 75 11.59 -1.65 9.53
C ALA A 75 11.54 -2.77 8.51
N GLU A 76 10.34 -3.31 8.30
CA GLU A 76 10.15 -4.49 7.47
C GLU A 76 8.84 -4.40 6.70
N TRP A 77 8.91 -4.59 5.39
CA TRP A 77 7.70 -4.69 4.57
C TRP A 77 7.08 -6.07 4.73
N ILE A 78 5.76 -6.11 4.87
CA ILE A 78 5.04 -7.39 4.98
C ILE A 78 5.08 -8.14 3.67
N TYR A 79 4.97 -7.40 2.55
CA TYR A 79 5.23 -7.95 1.22
C TYR A 79 6.30 -7.11 0.56
N SER A 80 7.13 -7.74 -0.27
CA SER A 80 8.23 -7.05 -0.95
C SER A 80 7.76 -6.05 -1.99
N GLU A 81 6.50 -6.15 -2.43
CA GLU A 81 5.94 -5.23 -3.41
C GLU A 81 4.45 -5.03 -3.12
N PRO A 82 3.87 -3.93 -3.63
CA PRO A 82 2.45 -3.66 -3.42
C PRO A 82 1.58 -4.78 -3.97
N LYS A 83 0.50 -5.09 -3.28
CA LYS A 83 -0.43 -6.14 -3.67
C LYS A 83 -1.80 -5.56 -4.01
N GLU A 84 -2.44 -6.13 -5.02
CA GLU A 84 -3.82 -5.78 -5.29
C GLU A 84 -4.71 -6.27 -4.17
N VAL A 85 -5.90 -5.69 -4.07
CA VAL A 85 -6.79 -5.92 -2.92
C VAL A 85 -7.01 -7.39 -2.62
N GLY A 86 -7.26 -8.21 -3.62
CA GLY A 86 -7.51 -9.62 -3.41
C GLY A 86 -6.30 -10.44 -2.97
N ASP A 87 -5.10 -9.91 -3.21
CA ASP A 87 -3.85 -10.62 -2.95
C ASP A 87 -3.19 -10.19 -1.63
N PHE A 88 -3.66 -9.11 -1.03
CA PHE A 88 -3.12 -8.64 0.25
C PHE A 88 -3.82 -9.38 1.39
N LYS A 89 -3.07 -10.16 2.13
CA LYS A 89 -3.59 -10.93 3.27
C LYS A 89 -3.01 -10.35 4.55
N TRP A 90 -3.86 -10.06 5.49
CA TRP A 90 -3.43 -9.52 6.78
C TRP A 90 -3.32 -10.64 7.81
N SER A 91 -2.17 -10.67 8.46
CA SER A 91 -1.97 -11.52 9.64
C SER A 91 -1.67 -10.60 10.81
N ASP A 92 -2.29 -10.83 11.94
CA ASP A 92 -2.13 -9.97 13.11
C ASP A 92 -0.67 -9.85 13.52
N LEU A 93 -0.27 -8.63 13.84
CA LEU A 93 1.08 -8.36 14.31
C LEU A 93 1.13 -8.46 15.83
N SER A 94 2.24 -8.95 16.33
CA SER A 94 2.57 -8.86 17.75
C SER A 94 3.49 -7.66 17.94
N ALA A 95 3.53 -7.15 19.16
CA ALA A 95 4.35 -6.00 19.49
C ALA A 95 5.53 -6.42 20.35
N ASP A 96 6.73 -6.00 19.96
CA ASP A 96 7.95 -6.31 20.69
C ASP A 96 9.10 -5.42 20.20
N GLY A 97 10.13 -5.27 21.00
CA GLY A 97 11.35 -4.58 20.60
C GLY A 97 11.30 -3.07 20.73
N GLY A 98 12.31 -2.43 20.20
CA GLY A 98 12.46 -0.99 20.23
C GLY A 98 11.66 -0.28 19.15
N THR A 99 11.92 1.02 19.02
CA THR A 99 11.22 1.86 18.03
C THR A 99 12.24 2.55 17.13
N ASN A 100 12.42 2.02 15.94
CA ASN A 100 13.33 2.57 14.95
C ASN A 100 12.56 3.38 13.90
N LEU A 101 12.16 4.58 14.28
CA LEU A 101 11.38 5.45 13.40
C LEU A 101 12.17 5.89 12.19
N LEU A 102 13.47 6.12 12.37
CA LEU A 102 14.35 6.50 11.26
C LEU A 102 14.40 5.41 10.20
N GLY A 103 14.49 4.15 10.64
CA GLY A 103 14.44 3.01 9.71
C GLY A 103 13.15 2.97 8.93
N ALA A 104 12.03 3.30 9.57
CA ALA A 104 10.73 3.35 8.89
C ALA A 104 10.71 4.46 7.84
N TYR A 105 11.23 5.64 8.17
CA TYR A 105 11.32 6.74 7.21
C TYR A 105 12.20 6.38 6.03
N ASP A 106 13.34 5.73 6.28
CA ASP A 106 14.24 5.34 5.21
C ASP A 106 13.58 4.33 4.27
N ALA A 107 12.91 3.32 4.83
CA ALA A 107 12.23 2.32 4.03
C ALA A 107 11.12 2.95 3.19
N LEU A 108 10.35 3.86 3.77
CA LEU A 108 9.26 4.53 3.06
C LEU A 108 9.81 5.44 1.96
N SER A 109 10.91 6.12 2.24
CA SER A 109 11.56 6.97 1.26
C SER A 109 11.99 6.21 0.02
N VAL A 110 12.59 5.02 0.22
CA VAL A 110 12.97 4.15 -0.88
C VAL A 110 11.73 3.70 -1.66
N TRP A 111 10.69 3.28 -0.95
CA TRP A 111 9.44 2.84 -1.59
C TRP A 111 8.85 3.92 -2.49
N LEU A 112 8.88 5.17 -2.02
CA LEU A 112 8.31 6.30 -2.75
C LEU A 112 9.17 6.78 -3.92
N SER A 113 10.36 6.23 -4.08
CA SER A 113 11.20 6.58 -5.23
C SER A 113 10.72 5.85 -6.47
N LYS A 114 11.19 6.31 -7.63
CA LYS A 114 10.83 5.70 -8.92
C LYS A 114 11.42 4.29 -9.02
N LYS A 115 10.78 3.44 -9.80
CA LYS A 115 11.25 2.07 -10.00
C LYS A 115 12.66 2.00 -10.56
N SER A 116 13.03 2.94 -11.42
CA SER A 116 14.40 3.01 -11.96
C SER A 116 15.43 3.29 -10.87
N ASN A 117 15.01 3.83 -9.73
CA ASN A 117 15.89 4.11 -8.59
C ASN A 117 15.69 3.09 -7.45
N GLY A 118 15.03 1.97 -7.74
CA GLY A 118 14.84 0.90 -6.76
C GLY A 118 13.56 0.99 -5.95
N GLY A 119 12.68 1.96 -6.24
CA GLY A 119 11.44 2.13 -5.51
C GLY A 119 10.25 1.49 -6.22
N GLN A 120 9.05 1.87 -5.82
CA GLN A 120 7.80 1.32 -6.33
C GLN A 120 7.01 2.29 -7.18
N MET A 121 7.40 3.55 -7.24
CA MET A 121 6.63 4.55 -7.97
C MET A 121 6.93 4.47 -9.47
N PRO A 122 5.94 4.78 -10.32
CA PRO A 122 6.16 4.77 -11.75
C PRO A 122 7.25 5.74 -12.16
N ASP A 123 8.01 5.36 -13.18
CA ASP A 123 9.05 6.23 -13.75
C ASP A 123 8.45 7.35 -14.59
N ILE A 124 7.22 7.20 -15.01
CA ILE A 124 6.56 8.13 -15.90
C ILE A 124 6.04 9.33 -15.13
N GLY A 125 6.41 10.41 -15.67
CA GLY A 125 6.29 11.72 -15.19
C GLY A 125 5.20 12.10 -14.26
N GLY A 126 5.58 12.80 -13.25
CA GLY A 126 4.70 13.57 -12.44
C GLY A 126 3.77 12.81 -11.55
N VAL A 127 3.71 11.55 -11.69
CA VAL A 127 2.86 10.78 -10.81
C VAL A 127 3.65 10.46 -9.57
N ALA A 128 3.30 11.05 -8.51
CA ALA A 128 3.98 10.80 -7.25
C ALA A 128 3.12 9.95 -6.38
#